data_0ac76567a8a58e7f02c9d5636cf888eb
#
_entry.id   0ac76567a8a58e7f02c9d5636cf888eb
#
_cell.length_a   1.000
_cell.length_b   1.000
_cell.length_c   1.000
_cell.angle_alpha   90.00
_cell.angle_beta   90.00
_cell.angle_gamma   90.00
#
_symmetry.space_group_name_H-M   'P 1'
#
loop_
_entity.id
_entity.type
_entity.pdbx_description
1 polymer ?
#
loop_
_entity_poly.entity_id
_entity_poly.type
_entity_poly.pdbx_seq_one_letter_code
_entity_poly.pdbx_strand_id
1 'polypeptide(L)'
;MKKSFAFAFLFFTLLFSAQNITDYEYIYVPKKFKDFEANEYNLNTLLKKSLEAKKYKVIQDDIVNWPLELRQNPCKVLNADLLNDSNMFRNRVKLQFSNCEKIVVFETKGTSMTKDFELGYQDAMNISLKNLQNSQPKEIEVLAKPTEKITVETVVEKPVQAVVTSTNSATPEVSKKAESYSNGTMSFQKIQISKDQFILVSSSSSVPFATFKNTTKSDVYRVTLENGTSTIGYTENGNLVIEIPTSDGDFKREVFTAK
;
A
#
# COMPACT_ATOMS: atom_id res chain seq x y z
N MET A 1 18.30 28.78 -54.91
CA MET A 1 18.00 29.15 -53.50
C MET A 1 17.61 27.91 -52.76
N LYS A 2 18.56 27.31 -52.03
CA LYS A 2 18.34 26.09 -51.24
C LYS A 2 17.97 26.50 -49.81
N LYS A 3 16.72 26.26 -49.39
CA LYS A 3 16.29 26.49 -48.01
C LYS A 3 16.66 25.25 -47.16
N SER A 4 17.70 25.41 -46.34
CA SER A 4 18.08 24.45 -45.34
C SER A 4 17.08 24.54 -44.18
N PHE A 5 16.29 23.49 -43.98
CA PHE A 5 15.41 23.31 -42.84
C PHE A 5 16.23 22.68 -41.71
N ALA A 6 16.68 23.50 -40.76
CA ALA A 6 17.32 23.02 -39.54
C ALA A 6 16.24 22.50 -38.59
N PHE A 7 16.13 21.19 -38.50
CA PHE A 7 15.25 20.49 -37.55
C PHE A 7 15.95 20.47 -36.19
N ALA A 8 15.62 21.44 -35.34
CA ALA A 8 16.07 21.46 -33.95
C ALA A 8 15.32 20.36 -33.17
N PHE A 9 15.97 19.23 -33.01
CA PHE A 9 15.50 18.13 -32.16
C PHE A 9 15.70 18.55 -30.70
N LEU A 10 14.65 19.09 -30.09
CA LEU A 10 14.63 19.45 -28.67
C LEU A 10 14.63 18.15 -27.87
N PHE A 11 15.80 17.71 -27.44
CA PHE A 11 15.99 16.59 -26.52
C PHE A 11 15.43 17.00 -25.15
N PHE A 12 14.16 16.70 -24.92
CA PHE A 12 13.55 16.81 -23.60
C PHE A 12 14.07 15.64 -22.76
N THR A 13 15.18 15.84 -22.08
CA THR A 13 15.70 14.86 -21.10
C THR A 13 14.79 14.88 -19.89
N LEU A 14 13.86 13.93 -19.83
CA LEU A 14 13.12 13.60 -18.61
C LEU A 14 14.16 13.10 -17.59
N LEU A 15 14.45 13.91 -16.60
CA LEU A 15 15.23 13.52 -15.43
C LEU A 15 14.36 12.53 -14.62
N PHE A 16 14.45 11.25 -14.96
CA PHE A 16 13.93 10.20 -14.10
C PHE A 16 14.80 10.19 -12.86
N SER A 17 14.26 10.68 -11.74
CA SER A 17 14.87 10.53 -10.43
C SER A 17 14.83 9.03 -10.11
N ALA A 18 15.94 8.32 -10.29
CA ALA A 18 16.06 6.94 -9.88
C ALA A 18 16.01 6.90 -8.34
N GLN A 19 14.94 6.34 -7.79
CA GLN A 19 14.83 6.11 -6.36
C GLN A 19 15.93 5.15 -5.91
N ASN A 20 16.63 5.49 -4.82
CA ASN A 20 17.66 4.65 -4.23
C ASN A 20 17.14 4.08 -2.91
N ILE A 21 17.55 2.86 -2.55
CA ILE A 21 17.18 2.25 -1.28
C ILE A 21 17.58 3.14 -0.08
N THR A 22 18.68 3.87 -0.19
CA THR A 22 19.17 4.78 0.87
C THR A 22 18.23 5.93 1.16
N ASP A 23 17.36 6.31 0.22
CA ASP A 23 16.44 7.43 0.37
C ASP A 23 15.27 7.08 1.30
N TYR A 24 15.11 5.80 1.63
CA TYR A 24 14.04 5.29 2.48
C TYR A 24 14.49 5.11 3.92
N GLU A 25 13.60 5.42 4.85
CA GLU A 25 13.78 5.19 6.28
C GLU A 25 13.17 3.86 6.71
N TYR A 26 12.04 3.48 6.11
CA TYR A 26 11.21 2.35 6.54
C TYR A 26 11.27 1.21 5.55
N ILE A 27 11.43 -0.02 6.06
CA ILE A 27 11.37 -1.25 5.29
C ILE A 27 10.41 -2.21 5.96
N TYR A 28 9.41 -2.66 5.21
CA TYR A 28 8.54 -3.74 5.63
C TYR A 28 9.19 -5.09 5.30
N VAL A 29 9.36 -5.92 6.31
CA VAL A 29 9.86 -7.29 6.19
C VAL A 29 8.71 -8.24 6.52
N PRO A 30 8.15 -8.95 5.55
CA PRO A 30 7.01 -9.84 5.78
C PRO A 30 7.39 -10.98 6.72
N LYS A 31 6.41 -11.53 7.45
CA LYS A 31 6.61 -12.70 8.32
C LYS A 31 7.01 -13.95 7.52
N LYS A 32 6.54 -14.04 6.27
CA LYS A 32 6.88 -15.10 5.32
C LYS A 32 7.31 -14.48 4.00
N PHE A 33 8.45 -14.89 3.48
CA PHE A 33 8.90 -14.52 2.15
C PHE A 33 8.23 -15.41 1.09
N LYS A 34 8.25 -14.97 -0.16
CA LYS A 34 7.57 -15.67 -1.25
C LYS A 34 7.99 -17.14 -1.40
N ASP A 35 9.28 -17.41 -1.27
CA ASP A 35 9.86 -18.73 -1.55
C ASP A 35 10.37 -19.45 -0.28
N PHE A 36 10.05 -18.94 0.92
CA PHE A 36 10.47 -19.50 2.20
C PHE A 36 9.28 -19.57 3.17
N GLU A 37 9.31 -20.52 4.12
CA GLU A 37 8.34 -20.57 5.19
C GLU A 37 8.58 -19.44 6.24
N ALA A 38 7.65 -19.28 7.17
CA ALA A 38 7.75 -18.22 8.17
C ALA A 38 9.04 -18.37 9.00
N ASN A 39 9.91 -17.37 8.89
CA ASN A 39 11.24 -17.32 9.51
C ASN A 39 12.09 -18.57 9.28
N GLU A 40 11.90 -19.25 8.14
CA GLU A 40 12.69 -20.43 7.76
C GLU A 40 14.18 -20.08 7.78
N TYR A 41 14.99 -20.97 8.32
CA TYR A 41 16.44 -20.77 8.51
C TYR A 41 16.79 -19.44 9.24
N ASN A 42 15.87 -18.90 10.05
CA ASN A 42 16.04 -17.61 10.73
C ASN A 42 16.27 -16.39 9.80
N LEU A 43 15.88 -16.49 8.53
CA LEU A 43 16.18 -15.48 7.50
C LEU A 43 15.48 -14.13 7.76
N ASN A 44 14.22 -14.15 8.23
CA ASN A 44 13.51 -12.91 8.56
C ASN A 44 14.18 -12.18 9.72
N THR A 45 14.59 -12.93 10.77
CA THR A 45 15.31 -12.38 11.93
C THR A 45 16.67 -11.81 11.52
N LEU A 46 17.40 -12.52 10.64
CA LEU A 46 18.69 -12.09 10.13
C LEU A 46 18.56 -10.80 9.30
N LEU A 47 17.57 -10.77 8.39
CA LEU A 47 17.30 -9.57 7.57
C LEU A 47 16.97 -8.38 8.45
N LYS A 48 16.03 -8.54 9.40
CA LYS A 48 15.66 -7.48 10.33
C LYS A 48 16.87 -6.88 11.04
N LYS A 49 17.67 -7.72 11.71
CA LYS A 49 18.87 -7.27 12.43
C LYS A 49 19.87 -6.53 11.51
N SER A 50 20.05 -7.03 10.29
CA SER A 50 20.96 -6.44 9.33
C SER A 50 20.48 -5.07 8.83
N LEU A 51 19.18 -4.92 8.59
CA LEU A 51 18.57 -3.65 8.20
C LEU A 51 18.65 -2.62 9.33
N GLU A 52 18.33 -3.02 10.57
CA GLU A 52 18.45 -2.16 11.76
C GLU A 52 19.88 -1.69 11.98
N ALA A 53 20.89 -2.58 11.80
CA ALA A 53 22.32 -2.20 11.84
C ALA A 53 22.70 -1.18 10.75
N LYS A 54 21.94 -1.15 9.63
CA LYS A 54 22.09 -0.18 8.54
C LYS A 54 21.19 1.06 8.71
N LYS A 55 20.62 1.26 9.90
CA LYS A 55 19.78 2.41 10.29
C LYS A 55 18.42 2.48 9.62
N TYR A 56 17.93 1.39 9.02
CA TYR A 56 16.55 1.31 8.57
C TYR A 56 15.62 1.00 9.74
N LYS A 57 14.43 1.56 9.73
CA LYS A 57 13.35 1.20 10.64
C LYS A 57 12.55 0.05 10.04
N VAL A 58 12.60 -1.12 10.68
CA VAL A 58 11.96 -2.33 10.18
C VAL A 58 10.55 -2.45 10.74
N ILE A 59 9.59 -2.69 9.86
CA ILE A 59 8.19 -2.97 10.17
C ILE A 59 7.91 -4.42 9.81
N GLN A 60 7.27 -5.17 10.73
CA GLN A 60 6.85 -6.56 10.51
C GLN A 60 5.35 -6.76 10.73
N ASP A 61 4.69 -5.74 11.26
CA ASP A 61 3.25 -5.77 11.48
C ASP A 61 2.48 -5.55 10.17
N ASP A 62 1.26 -6.05 10.13
CA ASP A 62 0.36 -5.79 9.01
C ASP A 62 0.08 -4.29 8.88
N ILE A 63 -0.20 -3.85 7.66
CA ILE A 63 -0.35 -2.43 7.31
C ILE A 63 -1.38 -1.69 8.20
N VAL A 64 -2.38 -2.40 8.69
CA VAL A 64 -3.39 -1.85 9.61
C VAL A 64 -2.82 -1.42 10.95
N ASN A 65 -1.70 -2.00 11.36
CA ASN A 65 -0.99 -1.70 12.62
C ASN A 65 0.17 -0.72 12.42
N TRP A 66 0.42 -0.28 11.19
CA TRP A 66 1.46 0.70 10.92
C TRP A 66 1.14 2.04 11.57
N PRO A 67 2.14 2.85 11.91
CA PRO A 67 1.94 4.25 12.31
C PRO A 67 1.06 4.99 11.30
N LEU A 68 0.20 5.86 11.77
CA LEU A 68 -0.78 6.58 10.92
C LEU A 68 -0.11 7.28 9.75
N GLU A 69 1.06 7.89 9.98
CA GLU A 69 1.83 8.58 8.95
C GLU A 69 2.21 7.65 7.78
N LEU A 70 2.62 6.41 8.09
CA LEU A 70 3.02 5.43 7.08
C LEU A 70 1.82 4.81 6.37
N ARG A 71 0.69 4.65 7.07
CA ARG A 71 -0.56 4.22 6.44
C ARG A 71 -1.09 5.25 5.45
N GLN A 72 -0.93 6.54 5.75
CA GLN A 72 -1.30 7.63 4.85
C GLN A 72 -0.32 7.79 3.68
N ASN A 73 0.93 7.37 3.86
CA ASN A 73 1.99 7.48 2.86
C ASN A 73 2.74 6.16 2.70
N PRO A 74 2.10 5.11 2.17
CA PRO A 74 2.71 3.78 2.04
C PRO A 74 3.94 3.79 1.13
N CYS A 75 4.07 4.78 0.27
CA CYS A 75 5.24 4.96 -0.60
C CYS A 75 6.51 5.40 0.14
N LYS A 76 6.42 5.73 1.42
CA LYS A 76 7.60 5.94 2.29
C LYS A 76 8.22 4.63 2.78
N VAL A 77 7.58 3.49 2.51
CA VAL A 77 8.01 2.17 2.97
C VAL A 77 8.40 1.31 1.77
N LEU A 78 9.60 0.71 1.81
CA LEU A 78 9.98 -0.34 0.89
C LEU A 78 9.48 -1.70 1.38
N ASN A 79 9.07 -2.55 0.46
CA ASN A 79 8.73 -3.94 0.74
C ASN A 79 9.95 -4.81 0.44
N ALA A 80 10.43 -5.54 1.42
CA ALA A 80 11.48 -6.54 1.24
C ALA A 80 10.88 -7.89 0.85
N ASP A 81 11.49 -8.57 -0.13
CA ASP A 81 11.20 -9.96 -0.44
C ASP A 81 12.51 -10.72 -0.67
N LEU A 82 12.49 -12.00 -0.31
CA LEU A 82 13.60 -12.91 -0.46
C LEU A 82 13.18 -14.07 -1.35
N LEU A 83 13.88 -14.20 -2.47
CA LEU A 83 13.62 -15.25 -3.44
C LEU A 83 14.71 -16.32 -3.38
N ASN A 84 14.30 -17.58 -3.55
CA ASN A 84 15.20 -18.69 -3.66
C ASN A 84 15.71 -18.82 -5.11
N ASP A 85 17.00 -18.57 -5.32
CA ASP A 85 17.68 -18.68 -6.61
C ASP A 85 18.71 -19.85 -6.61
N SER A 86 18.51 -20.80 -5.67
CA SER A 86 19.42 -21.94 -5.46
C SER A 86 19.40 -22.93 -6.64
N ASN A 87 20.48 -23.67 -6.76
CA ASN A 87 20.58 -24.81 -7.64
C ASN A 87 21.14 -26.03 -6.89
N MET A 88 21.29 -27.14 -7.59
CA MET A 88 21.76 -28.42 -7.01
C MET A 88 23.10 -28.31 -6.25
N PHE A 89 23.92 -27.31 -6.52
CA PHE A 89 25.28 -27.20 -6.00
C PHE A 89 25.48 -26.04 -5.03
N ARG A 90 24.58 -25.06 -5.00
CA ARG A 90 24.80 -23.81 -4.26
C ARG A 90 23.49 -23.27 -3.70
N ASN A 91 23.52 -22.86 -2.46
CA ASN A 91 22.47 -22.06 -1.85
C ASN A 91 22.60 -20.61 -2.34
N ARG A 92 21.55 -20.09 -2.97
CA ARG A 92 21.52 -18.72 -3.47
C ARG A 92 20.23 -18.03 -3.04
N VAL A 93 20.37 -16.78 -2.70
CA VAL A 93 19.23 -15.91 -2.44
C VAL A 93 19.31 -14.67 -3.31
N LYS A 94 18.13 -14.17 -3.65
CA LYS A 94 17.96 -12.89 -4.30
C LYS A 94 17.06 -12.03 -3.40
N LEU A 95 17.64 -10.98 -2.82
CA LEU A 95 16.95 -10.03 -1.97
C LEU A 95 16.53 -8.83 -2.80
N GLN A 96 15.23 -8.53 -2.79
CA GLN A 96 14.62 -7.43 -3.53
C GLN A 96 13.94 -6.47 -2.57
N PHE A 97 14.01 -5.18 -2.90
CA PHE A 97 13.28 -4.12 -2.24
C PHE A 97 12.45 -3.37 -3.28
N SER A 98 11.15 -3.35 -3.11
CA SER A 98 10.21 -2.71 -4.03
C SER A 98 9.44 -1.58 -3.35
N ASN A 99 9.11 -0.56 -4.14
CA ASN A 99 8.29 0.55 -3.68
C ASN A 99 6.78 0.19 -3.68
N CYS A 100 5.93 1.16 -3.33
CA CYS A 100 4.47 1.01 -3.31
C CYS A 100 3.85 0.65 -4.67
N GLU A 101 4.53 0.97 -5.78
CA GLU A 101 4.12 0.61 -7.15
C GLU A 101 4.63 -0.77 -7.59
N LYS A 102 5.26 -1.53 -6.66
CA LYS A 102 5.90 -2.82 -6.91
C LYS A 102 7.10 -2.75 -7.88
N ILE A 103 7.68 -1.56 -8.06
CA ILE A 103 8.91 -1.38 -8.83
C ILE A 103 10.08 -1.74 -7.92
N VAL A 104 10.96 -2.62 -8.39
CA VAL A 104 12.19 -3.00 -7.67
C VAL A 104 13.14 -1.80 -7.69
N VAL A 105 13.39 -1.24 -6.50
CA VAL A 105 14.30 -0.11 -6.27
C VAL A 105 15.73 -0.59 -6.07
N PHE A 106 15.88 -1.74 -5.41
CA PHE A 106 17.18 -2.33 -5.16
C PHE A 106 17.10 -3.85 -5.16
N GLU A 107 18.06 -4.50 -5.81
CA GLU A 107 18.21 -5.96 -5.84
C GLU A 107 19.66 -6.33 -5.53
N THR A 108 19.84 -7.38 -4.76
CA THR A 108 21.15 -7.96 -4.48
C THR A 108 21.06 -9.47 -4.40
N LYS A 109 22.19 -10.13 -4.68
CA LYS A 109 22.29 -11.60 -4.66
C LYS A 109 23.41 -12.04 -3.74
N GLY A 110 23.18 -13.18 -3.10
CA GLY A 110 24.22 -13.86 -2.35
C GLY A 110 24.27 -15.34 -2.73
N THR A 111 25.45 -15.91 -2.67
CA THR A 111 25.68 -17.31 -3.01
C THR A 111 26.60 -17.93 -1.97
N SER A 112 26.20 -19.07 -1.44
CA SER A 112 27.03 -19.90 -0.55
C SER A 112 27.31 -21.27 -1.16
N MET A 113 28.48 -21.79 -0.87
CA MET A 113 28.88 -23.16 -1.23
C MET A 113 28.68 -24.13 -0.05
N THR A 114 28.23 -23.65 1.08
CA THR A 114 27.92 -24.47 2.25
C THR A 114 26.80 -25.44 1.93
N LYS A 115 27.00 -26.72 2.19
CA LYS A 115 26.02 -27.78 1.85
C LYS A 115 24.87 -27.87 2.82
N ASP A 116 25.06 -27.45 4.05
CA ASP A 116 23.99 -27.31 5.03
C ASP A 116 23.01 -26.22 4.58
N PHE A 117 21.72 -26.50 4.59
CA PHE A 117 20.71 -25.55 4.10
C PHE A 117 20.61 -24.34 4.99
N GLU A 118 20.52 -24.50 6.31
CA GLU A 118 20.37 -23.38 7.22
C GLU A 118 21.58 -22.45 7.17
N LEU A 119 22.78 -23.00 7.39
CA LEU A 119 24.00 -22.23 7.33
C LEU A 119 24.27 -21.66 5.93
N GLY A 120 23.93 -22.41 4.90
CA GLY A 120 24.11 -21.99 3.51
C GLY A 120 23.20 -20.81 3.12
N TYR A 121 21.93 -20.84 3.49
CA TYR A 121 21.04 -19.72 3.23
C TYR A 121 21.36 -18.49 4.06
N GLN A 122 21.75 -18.68 5.34
CA GLN A 122 22.21 -17.59 6.19
C GLN A 122 23.51 -16.95 5.64
N ASP A 123 24.48 -17.73 5.20
CA ASP A 123 25.70 -17.21 4.57
C ASP A 123 25.38 -16.48 3.25
N ALA A 124 24.57 -17.07 2.38
CA ALA A 124 24.14 -16.43 1.15
C ALA A 124 23.44 -15.08 1.43
N MET A 125 22.58 -15.02 2.44
CA MET A 125 21.93 -13.79 2.86
C MET A 125 22.94 -12.75 3.37
N ASN A 126 23.86 -13.13 4.22
CA ASN A 126 24.91 -12.25 4.71
C ASN A 126 25.76 -11.68 3.56
N ILE A 127 26.07 -12.51 2.56
CA ILE A 127 26.78 -12.04 1.35
C ILE A 127 25.94 -11.02 0.58
N SER A 128 24.64 -11.27 0.42
CA SER A 128 23.75 -10.34 -0.28
C SER A 128 23.67 -8.98 0.40
N LEU A 129 23.75 -8.96 1.74
CA LEU A 129 23.63 -7.75 2.56
C LEU A 129 24.92 -6.90 2.65
N LYS A 130 26.07 -7.44 2.20
CA LYS A 130 27.36 -6.71 2.27
C LYS A 130 27.32 -5.37 1.52
N ASN A 131 26.64 -5.32 0.39
CA ASN A 131 26.56 -4.14 -0.47
C ASN A 131 25.42 -3.18 -0.09
N LEU A 132 24.62 -3.53 0.91
CA LEU A 132 23.56 -2.66 1.38
C LEU A 132 24.14 -1.46 2.11
N GLN A 133 23.81 -0.27 1.64
CA GLN A 133 24.24 0.99 2.23
C GLN A 133 23.35 1.37 3.43
N ASN A 134 23.83 2.29 4.27
CA ASN A 134 23.02 2.81 5.37
C ASN A 134 21.88 3.68 4.86
N SER A 135 20.76 3.67 5.57
CA SER A 135 19.67 4.60 5.33
C SER A 135 20.14 6.05 5.52
N GLN A 136 19.80 6.89 4.57
CA GLN A 136 20.00 8.35 4.56
C GLN A 136 18.71 8.97 4.02
N PRO A 137 17.64 8.99 4.82
CA PRO A 137 16.32 9.35 4.35
C PRO A 137 16.34 10.74 3.71
N LYS A 138 15.79 10.81 2.51
CA LYS A 138 15.42 12.06 1.86
C LYS A 138 13.91 12.22 1.96
N GLU A 139 13.45 13.46 1.96
CA GLU A 139 12.03 13.72 1.82
C GLU A 139 11.61 13.22 0.43
N ILE A 140 10.93 12.07 0.42
CA ILE A 140 10.39 11.51 -0.82
C ILE A 140 9.18 12.36 -1.14
N GLU A 141 9.32 13.27 -2.10
CA GLU A 141 8.17 13.91 -2.70
C GLU A 141 7.32 12.83 -3.35
N VAL A 142 6.27 12.44 -2.63
CA VAL A 142 5.20 11.65 -3.24
C VAL A 142 4.61 12.55 -4.31
N LEU A 143 4.85 12.22 -5.58
CA LEU A 143 4.16 12.85 -6.71
C LEU A 143 2.67 12.59 -6.52
N ALA A 144 2.05 13.41 -5.68
CA ALA A 144 0.62 13.51 -5.61
C ALA A 144 0.16 13.88 -7.03
N LYS A 145 -0.61 12.98 -7.66
CA LYS A 145 -1.40 13.35 -8.84
C LYS A 145 -2.00 14.72 -8.57
N PRO A 146 -1.90 15.67 -9.50
CA PRO A 146 -2.36 17.03 -9.25
C PRO A 146 -3.83 17.01 -8.84
N THR A 147 -4.07 17.22 -7.56
CA THR A 147 -5.37 17.60 -7.06
C THR A 147 -5.51 19.05 -7.44
N GLU A 148 -6.44 19.35 -8.32
CA GLU A 148 -6.85 20.71 -8.64
C GLU A 148 -7.07 21.44 -7.33
N LYS A 149 -6.29 22.51 -7.09
CA LYS A 149 -6.47 23.44 -5.99
C LYS A 149 -7.80 24.14 -6.20
N ILE A 150 -8.79 23.69 -5.46
CA ILE A 150 -9.99 24.51 -5.21
C ILE A 150 -9.54 25.61 -4.25
N THR A 151 -9.33 26.78 -4.79
CA THR A 151 -9.09 28.01 -4.03
C THR A 151 -10.39 28.33 -3.29
N VAL A 152 -10.43 28.07 -2.00
CA VAL A 152 -11.52 28.54 -1.14
C VAL A 152 -11.21 30.01 -0.79
N GLU A 153 -11.85 30.93 -1.49
CA GLU A 153 -11.94 32.32 -1.03
C GLU A 153 -12.83 32.37 0.20
N THR A 154 -12.25 32.84 1.28
CA THR A 154 -12.94 33.13 2.53
C THR A 154 -13.82 34.35 2.34
N VAL A 155 -15.14 34.18 2.26
CA VAL A 155 -16.09 35.29 2.41
C VAL A 155 -16.77 35.17 3.75
N VAL A 156 -16.61 36.23 4.49
CA VAL A 156 -17.17 36.49 5.84
C VAL A 156 -18.69 36.59 5.78
N GLU A 157 -19.33 36.02 6.80
CA GLU A 157 -20.77 36.03 7.10
C GLU A 157 -21.45 37.39 7.06
N LYS A 158 -22.70 37.40 6.60
CA LYS A 158 -23.83 38.03 7.29
C LYS A 158 -25.17 37.44 6.84
N PRO A 159 -26.15 37.25 7.74
CA PRO A 159 -27.36 36.53 7.49
C PRO A 159 -28.51 37.41 7.01
N VAL A 160 -29.32 36.97 6.04
CA VAL A 160 -30.71 37.43 5.84
C VAL A 160 -31.58 36.30 5.26
N GLN A 161 -32.80 36.26 5.77
CA GLN A 161 -33.87 35.27 5.63
C GLN A 161 -34.46 35.11 4.21
N ALA A 162 -34.94 33.91 4.01
CA ALA A 162 -36.07 33.43 3.22
C ALA A 162 -36.76 34.29 2.16
N VAL A 163 -36.97 33.69 0.96
CA VAL A 163 -38.30 33.62 0.30
C VAL A 163 -38.27 32.50 -0.75
N VAL A 164 -39.26 31.65 -0.70
CA VAL A 164 -39.61 30.57 -1.68
C VAL A 164 -40.04 31.14 -3.00
N THR A 165 -39.65 30.52 -4.11
CA THR A 165 -40.55 30.29 -5.28
C THR A 165 -40.00 29.22 -6.19
N SER A 166 -40.81 28.27 -6.49
CA SER A 166 -40.62 27.08 -7.35
C SER A 166 -40.43 27.43 -8.81
N THR A 167 -39.62 26.70 -9.54
CA THR A 167 -39.99 26.18 -10.88
C THR A 167 -39.10 24.99 -11.30
N ASN A 168 -39.74 23.98 -11.81
CA ASN A 168 -39.23 22.68 -12.22
C ASN A 168 -38.17 22.70 -13.31
N SER A 169 -37.17 21.84 -13.20
CA SER A 169 -36.68 21.00 -14.32
C SER A 169 -35.89 19.82 -13.76
N ALA A 170 -36.29 18.64 -14.22
CA ALA A 170 -35.85 17.36 -13.73
C ALA A 170 -34.43 16.99 -14.17
N THR A 171 -33.62 16.64 -13.22
CA THR A 171 -32.46 15.73 -13.39
C THR A 171 -32.41 14.90 -12.11
N PRO A 172 -32.23 13.58 -12.15
CA PRO A 172 -32.38 12.74 -10.97
C PRO A 172 -31.17 12.92 -10.05
N GLU A 173 -31.34 13.77 -9.05
CA GLU A 173 -30.47 13.77 -7.86
C GLU A 173 -30.69 12.47 -7.07
N VAL A 174 -29.69 11.60 -7.07
CA VAL A 174 -29.56 10.56 -6.03
C VAL A 174 -28.79 11.18 -4.88
N SER A 175 -29.47 12.02 -4.10
CA SER A 175 -29.05 12.41 -2.76
C SER A 175 -29.23 11.20 -1.83
N LYS A 176 -28.30 10.25 -1.85
CA LYS A 176 -28.18 9.24 -0.79
C LYS A 176 -27.29 9.83 0.30
N LYS A 177 -27.91 10.07 1.45
CA LYS A 177 -27.25 10.34 2.73
C LYS A 177 -26.05 9.37 2.86
N ALA A 178 -24.84 9.89 3.00
CA ALA A 178 -23.64 9.08 3.14
C ALA A 178 -23.79 8.20 4.38
N GLU A 179 -23.85 6.89 4.20
CA GLU A 179 -23.87 5.93 5.30
C GLU A 179 -22.50 5.91 5.94
N SER A 180 -22.45 6.19 7.24
CA SER A 180 -21.20 6.20 8.02
C SER A 180 -21.11 4.94 8.88
N TYR A 181 -19.93 4.39 8.97
CA TYR A 181 -19.62 3.19 9.74
C TYR A 181 -18.45 3.44 10.69
N SER A 182 -18.32 2.65 11.76
CA SER A 182 -17.18 2.70 12.68
C SER A 182 -16.81 1.31 13.15
N ASN A 183 -15.49 1.01 13.21
CA ASN A 183 -14.96 -0.20 13.84
C ASN A 183 -14.54 0.01 15.29
N GLY A 184 -15.01 1.10 15.93
CA GLY A 184 -14.63 1.49 17.29
C GLY A 184 -13.39 2.37 17.35
N THR A 185 -12.46 2.24 16.41
CA THR A 185 -11.20 3.03 16.37
C THR A 185 -11.24 4.12 15.30
N MET A 186 -11.87 3.82 14.17
CA MET A 186 -11.94 4.73 13.00
C MET A 186 -13.37 4.85 12.49
N SER A 187 -13.64 5.99 11.84
CA SER A 187 -14.90 6.23 11.12
C SER A 187 -14.68 6.11 9.63
N PHE A 188 -15.64 5.51 8.96
CA PHE A 188 -15.63 5.25 7.52
C PHE A 188 -16.91 5.78 6.88
N GLN A 189 -16.79 6.19 5.63
CA GLN A 189 -17.93 6.53 4.78
C GLN A 189 -18.10 5.45 3.73
N LYS A 190 -19.34 5.00 3.54
CA LYS A 190 -19.71 4.13 2.43
C LYS A 190 -20.04 4.98 1.23
N ILE A 191 -19.28 4.79 0.15
CA ILE A 191 -19.48 5.48 -1.12
C ILE A 191 -19.87 4.45 -2.17
N GLN A 192 -21.06 4.63 -2.74
CA GLN A 192 -21.54 3.78 -3.83
C GLN A 192 -20.84 4.16 -5.13
N ILE A 193 -20.18 3.21 -5.77
CA ILE A 193 -19.46 3.40 -7.05
C ILE A 193 -20.34 2.97 -8.22
N SER A 194 -21.06 1.87 -8.07
CA SER A 194 -21.99 1.35 -9.06
C SER A 194 -23.13 0.59 -8.36
N LYS A 195 -24.09 0.07 -9.12
CA LYS A 195 -25.17 -0.75 -8.54
C LYS A 195 -24.65 -1.96 -7.75
N ASP A 196 -23.52 -2.50 -8.17
CA ASP A 196 -22.96 -3.75 -7.64
C ASP A 196 -21.67 -3.55 -6.85
N GLN A 197 -21.26 -2.30 -6.63
CA GLN A 197 -19.97 -2.02 -6.00
C GLN A 197 -20.02 -0.75 -5.14
N PHE A 198 -19.52 -0.86 -3.91
CA PHE A 198 -19.27 0.28 -3.04
C PHE A 198 -17.89 0.17 -2.38
N ILE A 199 -17.42 1.28 -1.81
CA ILE A 199 -16.16 1.35 -1.07
C ILE A 199 -16.41 1.87 0.34
N LEU A 200 -15.57 1.44 1.28
CA LEU A 200 -15.40 2.08 2.57
C LEU A 200 -14.15 2.95 2.52
N VAL A 201 -14.30 4.22 2.80
CA VAL A 201 -13.19 5.18 2.88
C VAL A 201 -13.10 5.75 4.29
N SER A 202 -11.88 5.84 4.81
CA SER A 202 -11.64 6.58 6.05
C SER A 202 -11.58 8.07 5.73
N SER A 203 -12.05 8.92 6.65
CA SER A 203 -11.92 10.38 6.54
C SER A 203 -10.44 10.86 6.51
N SER A 204 -9.52 9.99 6.90
CA SER A 204 -8.08 10.26 7.00
C SER A 204 -7.26 9.65 5.85
N SER A 205 -7.89 8.97 4.87
CA SER A 205 -7.18 8.30 3.77
C SER A 205 -7.85 8.58 2.43
N SER A 206 -7.04 8.85 1.41
CA SER A 206 -7.50 8.95 0.01
C SER A 206 -7.67 7.60 -0.67
N VAL A 207 -7.18 6.53 -0.04
CA VAL A 207 -7.30 5.16 -0.55
C VAL A 207 -8.46 4.48 0.14
N PRO A 208 -9.35 3.78 -0.58
CA PRO A 208 -10.40 2.99 0.03
C PRO A 208 -9.83 1.91 0.94
N PHE A 209 -10.29 1.85 2.18
CA PHE A 209 -9.97 0.78 3.12
C PHE A 209 -10.38 -0.59 2.57
N ALA A 210 -11.57 -0.65 1.96
CA ALA A 210 -12.08 -1.87 1.34
C ALA A 210 -13.02 -1.54 0.18
N THR A 211 -12.98 -2.36 -0.86
CA THR A 211 -13.88 -2.36 -2.00
C THR A 211 -14.78 -3.57 -1.94
N PHE A 212 -16.08 -3.36 -1.94
CA PHE A 212 -17.12 -4.39 -1.87
C PHE A 212 -17.78 -4.58 -3.22
N LYS A 213 -17.89 -5.81 -3.66
CA LYS A 213 -18.58 -6.21 -4.87
C LYS A 213 -19.68 -7.21 -4.54
N ASN A 214 -20.89 -6.96 -4.99
CA ASN A 214 -22.01 -7.87 -4.74
C ASN A 214 -21.69 -9.29 -5.25
N THR A 215 -22.21 -10.28 -4.55
CA THR A 215 -22.23 -11.67 -4.99
C THR A 215 -23.63 -12.05 -5.46
N THR A 216 -23.80 -13.30 -5.89
CA THR A 216 -25.13 -13.86 -6.20
C THR A 216 -25.99 -14.07 -4.96
N LYS A 217 -25.39 -14.07 -3.76
CA LYS A 217 -26.08 -14.16 -2.48
C LYS A 217 -26.28 -12.76 -1.91
N SER A 218 -27.51 -12.45 -1.53
CA SER A 218 -27.83 -11.18 -0.84
C SER A 218 -27.01 -11.07 0.45
N ASP A 219 -26.63 -9.82 0.77
CA ASP A 219 -25.87 -9.46 1.98
C ASP A 219 -24.47 -10.08 2.12
N VAL A 220 -23.95 -10.69 1.05
CA VAL A 220 -22.59 -11.22 0.98
C VAL A 220 -21.82 -10.55 -0.15
N TYR A 221 -20.58 -10.12 0.13
CA TYR A 221 -19.74 -9.36 -0.78
C TYR A 221 -18.39 -10.04 -0.97
N ARG A 222 -17.85 -9.93 -2.18
CA ARG A 222 -16.40 -10.08 -2.37
C ARG A 222 -15.75 -8.78 -1.97
N VAL A 223 -14.76 -8.86 -1.08
CA VAL A 223 -14.09 -7.68 -0.55
C VAL A 223 -12.63 -7.71 -0.99
N THR A 224 -12.15 -6.58 -1.50
CA THR A 224 -10.72 -6.36 -1.72
C THR A 224 -10.28 -5.28 -0.74
N LEU A 225 -9.36 -5.62 0.15
CA LEU A 225 -8.78 -4.71 1.13
C LEU A 225 -7.77 -3.77 0.47
N GLU A 226 -7.40 -2.69 1.14
CA GLU A 226 -6.42 -1.70 0.66
C GLU A 226 -5.05 -2.31 0.27
N ASN A 227 -4.65 -3.41 0.92
CA ASN A 227 -3.42 -4.16 0.62
C ASN A 227 -3.55 -5.11 -0.58
N GLY A 228 -4.70 -5.11 -1.28
CA GLY A 228 -4.99 -5.99 -2.41
C GLY A 228 -5.44 -7.40 -2.02
N THR A 229 -5.53 -7.72 -0.73
CA THR A 229 -6.02 -9.02 -0.27
C THR A 229 -7.51 -9.17 -0.56
N SER A 230 -7.88 -10.28 -1.19
CA SER A 230 -9.29 -10.64 -1.45
C SER A 230 -9.84 -11.48 -0.32
N THR A 231 -11.04 -11.12 0.16
CA THR A 231 -11.72 -11.81 1.24
C THR A 231 -13.24 -11.75 1.06
N ILE A 232 -13.99 -12.11 2.08
CA ILE A 232 -15.45 -12.07 2.14
C ILE A 232 -15.88 -11.04 3.18
N GLY A 233 -16.94 -10.31 2.84
CA GLY A 233 -17.67 -9.48 3.79
C GLY A 233 -19.16 -9.77 3.69
N TYR A 234 -19.91 -9.43 4.71
CA TYR A 234 -21.36 -9.61 4.74
C TYR A 234 -22.03 -8.58 5.65
N THR A 235 -23.33 -8.41 5.47
CA THR A 235 -24.15 -7.59 6.35
C THR A 235 -24.78 -8.46 7.42
N GLU A 236 -24.61 -8.07 8.68
CA GLU A 236 -25.22 -8.75 9.83
C GLU A 236 -25.78 -7.71 10.81
N ASN A 237 -27.06 -7.81 11.12
CA ASN A 237 -27.76 -6.89 12.03
C ASN A 237 -27.59 -5.41 11.66
N GLY A 238 -27.53 -5.07 10.37
CA GLY A 238 -27.33 -3.71 9.86
C GLY A 238 -25.87 -3.24 9.89
N ASN A 239 -24.94 -4.06 10.37
CA ASN A 239 -23.51 -3.77 10.38
C ASN A 239 -22.81 -4.45 9.20
N LEU A 240 -21.73 -3.88 8.71
CA LEU A 240 -20.84 -4.55 7.78
C LEU A 240 -19.80 -5.37 8.56
N VAL A 241 -19.58 -6.59 8.14
CA VAL A 241 -18.57 -7.48 8.70
C VAL A 241 -17.59 -7.87 7.60
N ILE A 242 -16.30 -7.84 7.89
CA ILE A 242 -15.24 -8.32 7.01
C ILE A 242 -14.47 -9.42 7.72
N GLU A 243 -14.22 -10.52 7.04
CA GLU A 243 -13.33 -11.57 7.48
C GLU A 243 -11.90 -11.26 7.01
N ILE A 244 -11.08 -10.71 7.90
CA ILE A 244 -9.71 -10.32 7.57
C ILE A 244 -8.81 -11.54 7.77
N PRO A 245 -8.13 -12.04 6.71
CA PRO A 245 -7.21 -13.17 6.86
C PRO A 245 -6.02 -12.77 7.74
N THR A 246 -5.67 -13.67 8.65
CA THR A 246 -4.52 -13.53 9.54
C THR A 246 -3.32 -14.31 9.01
N SER A 247 -2.12 -14.02 9.53
CA SER A 247 -0.88 -14.71 9.14
C SER A 247 -0.88 -16.21 9.42
N ASP A 248 -1.76 -16.67 10.31
CA ASP A 248 -1.84 -18.06 10.77
C ASP A 248 -2.76 -18.91 9.88
N GLY A 249 -3.32 -18.29 8.81
CA GLY A 249 -4.26 -18.93 7.90
C GLY A 249 -5.71 -18.88 8.37
N ASP A 250 -5.96 -18.31 9.54
CA ASP A 250 -7.29 -18.06 10.08
C ASP A 250 -7.86 -16.71 9.62
N PHE A 251 -9.10 -16.43 10.03
CA PHE A 251 -9.78 -15.18 9.74
C PHE A 251 -10.17 -14.47 11.03
N LYS A 252 -9.85 -13.18 11.11
CA LYS A 252 -10.33 -12.28 12.15
C LYS A 252 -11.58 -11.56 11.65
N ARG A 253 -12.66 -11.67 12.41
CA ARG A 253 -13.89 -10.94 12.16
C ARG A 253 -13.74 -9.48 12.59
N GLU A 254 -13.92 -8.53 11.66
CA GLU A 254 -13.94 -7.09 11.96
C GLU A 254 -15.33 -6.54 11.65
N VAL A 255 -15.94 -5.87 12.65
CA VAL A 255 -17.32 -5.36 12.56
C VAL A 255 -17.30 -3.86 12.42
N PHE A 256 -18.00 -3.35 11.40
CA PHE A 256 -18.19 -1.93 11.12
C PHE A 256 -19.64 -1.57 11.43
N THR A 257 -19.84 -0.91 12.55
CA THR A 257 -21.18 -0.53 13.05
C THR A 257 -21.68 0.69 12.28
N ALA A 258 -22.90 0.64 11.78
CA ALA A 258 -23.57 1.79 11.16
C ALA A 258 -23.83 2.91 12.18
N LYS A 259 -23.63 4.17 11.76
CA LYS A 259 -23.86 5.37 12.57
C LYS A 259 -25.05 6.15 12.06
#